data_ad8034cde7797701b253f3d59cc84ade
#
_entry.id   ad8034cde7797701b253f3d59cc84ade
#
_cell.length_a   1.000
_cell.length_b   1.000
_cell.length_c   1.000
_cell.angle_alpha   90.00
_cell.angle_beta   90.00
_cell.angle_gamma   90.00
#
_symmetry.space_group_name_H-M   'P 1'
#
loop_
_entity.id
_entity.type
_entity.pdbx_description
1 polymer ?
#
loop_
_entity_poly.entity_id
_entity_poly.type
_entity_poly.pdbx_seq_one_letter_code
_entity_poly.pdbx_strand_id
1 'polypeptide(L)' 'MLENAGITNADELEFAVFCIENIAIRLGRNAEEVYQMLTGKSDILNSYIIPEYEMLHTQSKDYIVDDIISLMEEMGIQ' A
#
# COMPACT_ATOMS: atom_id res chain seq x y z
N MET A 1 -4.70 11.94 -7.94
CA MET A 1 -5.15 10.73 -7.24
C MET A 1 -4.39 10.50 -5.94
N LEU A 2 -3.09 10.34 -6.00
CA LEU A 2 -2.30 10.09 -4.79
C LEU A 2 -1.96 11.34 -3.98
N GLU A 3 -2.22 12.51 -4.51
CA GLU A 3 -1.89 13.76 -3.84
C GLU A 3 -2.66 13.98 -2.54
N ASN A 4 -3.76 13.27 -2.32
CA ASN A 4 -4.54 13.37 -1.09
C ASN A 4 -4.20 12.26 -0.09
N ALA A 5 -3.16 11.49 -0.34
CA ALA A 5 -2.80 10.33 0.48
C ALA A 5 -1.72 10.60 1.52
N GLY A 6 -1.48 11.87 1.87
CA GLY A 6 -0.48 12.21 2.87
C GLY A 6 0.96 12.09 2.41
N ILE A 7 1.17 11.97 1.10
CA ILE A 7 2.50 11.81 0.53
C ILE A 7 3.21 13.15 0.49
N THR A 8 4.42 13.22 1.05
CA THR A 8 5.16 14.46 1.17
C THR A 8 6.42 14.55 0.29
N ASN A 9 6.82 13.45 -0.35
CA ASN A 9 8.00 13.47 -1.22
C ASN A 9 7.90 12.39 -2.30
N ALA A 10 8.82 12.47 -3.27
CA ALA A 10 8.81 11.57 -4.42
C ALA A 10 9.11 10.12 -4.04
N ASP A 11 9.95 9.91 -3.03
CA ASP A 11 10.29 8.55 -2.60
C ASP A 11 9.06 7.84 -2.03
N GLU A 12 8.27 8.56 -1.23
CA GLU A 12 7.04 8.02 -0.68
C GLU A 12 6.03 7.73 -1.79
N LEU A 13 5.95 8.60 -2.80
CA LEU A 13 5.06 8.39 -3.93
C LEU A 13 5.44 7.14 -4.70
N GLU A 14 6.72 6.99 -5.02
CA GLU A 14 7.20 5.81 -5.72
C GLU A 14 6.93 4.53 -4.94
N PHE A 15 7.15 4.58 -3.64
CA PHE A 15 6.90 3.43 -2.78
C PHE A 15 5.42 3.07 -2.73
N ALA A 16 4.56 4.08 -2.64
CA ALA A 16 3.11 3.85 -2.62
C ALA A 16 2.66 3.17 -3.92
N VAL A 17 3.14 3.66 -5.06
CA VAL A 17 2.81 3.06 -6.36
C VAL A 17 3.35 1.64 -6.44
N PHE A 18 4.57 1.41 -5.98
CA PHE A 18 5.18 0.09 -5.94
C PHE A 18 4.30 -0.89 -5.14
N CYS A 19 3.85 -0.47 -3.96
CA CYS A 19 3.01 -1.31 -3.12
C CYS A 19 1.68 -1.62 -3.80
N ILE A 20 1.03 -0.60 -4.34
CA ILE A 20 -0.27 -0.76 -4.98
C ILE A 20 -0.17 -1.73 -6.16
N GLU A 21 0.82 -1.54 -7.02
CA GLU A 21 0.96 -2.37 -8.21
C GLU A 21 1.28 -3.82 -7.86
N ASN A 22 2.15 -4.04 -6.89
CA ASN A 22 2.54 -5.39 -6.54
C ASN A 22 1.45 -6.13 -5.76
N ILE A 23 0.68 -5.42 -4.94
CA ILE A 23 -0.47 -6.00 -4.29
C ILE A 23 -1.52 -6.37 -5.33
N ALA A 24 -1.73 -5.50 -6.33
CA ALA A 24 -2.68 -5.77 -7.41
C ALA A 24 -2.31 -7.06 -8.16
N ILE A 25 -1.03 -7.24 -8.47
CA ILE A 25 -0.56 -8.45 -9.12
C ILE A 25 -0.82 -9.67 -8.24
N ARG A 26 -0.48 -9.57 -6.96
CA ARG A 26 -0.62 -10.68 -6.02
C ARG A 26 -2.09 -11.10 -5.86
N LEU A 27 -3.00 -10.13 -5.81
CA LEU A 27 -4.43 -10.39 -5.60
C LEU A 27 -5.20 -10.65 -6.90
N GLY A 28 -4.57 -10.44 -8.05
CA GLY A 28 -5.25 -10.56 -9.34
C GLY A 28 -6.31 -9.50 -9.54
N ARG A 29 -6.06 -8.29 -9.04
CA ARG A 29 -6.97 -7.15 -9.17
C ARG A 29 -6.26 -6.01 -9.88
N ASN A 30 -7.02 -5.01 -10.35
CA ASN A 30 -6.37 -3.85 -10.96
C ASN A 30 -5.89 -2.87 -9.87
N ALA A 31 -4.94 -2.00 -10.25
CA ALA A 31 -4.32 -1.10 -9.29
C ALA A 31 -5.30 -0.11 -8.69
N GLU A 32 -6.31 0.31 -9.45
CA GLU A 32 -7.29 1.26 -8.94
C GLU A 32 -8.13 0.63 -7.83
N GLU A 33 -8.50 -0.64 -7.98
CA GLU A 33 -9.21 -1.34 -6.92
C GLU A 33 -8.39 -1.41 -5.65
N VAL A 34 -7.10 -1.72 -5.79
CA VAL A 34 -6.20 -1.80 -4.63
C VAL A 34 -6.06 -0.42 -3.98
N TYR A 35 -5.93 0.63 -4.80
CA TYR A 35 -5.87 1.99 -4.28
C TYR A 35 -7.11 2.31 -3.43
N GLN A 36 -8.29 1.95 -3.93
CA GLN A 36 -9.52 2.17 -3.18
C GLN A 36 -9.57 1.36 -1.88
N MET A 37 -9.05 0.15 -1.92
CA MET A 37 -8.99 -0.67 -0.71
C MET A 37 -8.10 -0.06 0.36
N LEU A 38 -7.00 0.58 -0.04
CA LEU A 38 -6.02 1.14 0.88
C LEU A 38 -6.34 2.57 1.32
N THR A 39 -7.25 3.26 0.63
CA THR A 39 -7.56 4.66 0.94
C THR A 39 -9.04 4.90 1.24
N GLY A 40 -9.94 4.16 0.59
CA GLY A 40 -11.38 4.36 0.75
C GLY A 40 -12.01 3.41 1.74
N LYS A 41 -11.63 2.14 1.69
CA LYS A 41 -12.19 1.12 2.60
C LYS A 41 -11.38 0.99 3.88
N SER A 42 -10.21 1.59 3.91
CA SER A 42 -9.32 1.59 5.06
C SER A 42 -8.46 2.84 4.98
N ASP A 43 -7.56 3.02 5.93
CA ASP A 43 -6.59 4.10 5.88
C ASP A 43 -5.17 3.54 5.89
N ILE A 44 -5.00 2.33 5.34
CA ILE A 44 -3.71 1.65 5.40
C ILE A 44 -2.61 2.46 4.71
N LEU A 45 -2.91 3.12 3.60
CA LEU A 45 -1.90 3.91 2.90
C LEU A 45 -1.36 5.03 3.79
N ASN A 46 -2.24 5.81 4.40
CA ASN A 46 -1.84 6.95 5.23
C ASN A 46 -1.41 6.57 6.64
N SER A 47 -1.99 5.51 7.20
CA SER A 47 -1.73 5.17 8.60
C SER A 47 -0.63 4.12 8.76
N TYR A 48 -0.30 3.39 7.72
CA TYR A 48 0.70 2.33 7.80
C TYR A 48 1.81 2.45 6.74
N ILE A 49 1.43 2.42 5.46
CA ILE A 49 2.44 2.34 4.39
C ILE A 49 3.37 3.55 4.39
N ILE A 50 2.82 4.75 4.41
CA ILE A 50 3.62 5.96 4.36
C ILE A 50 4.39 6.20 5.65
N PRO A 51 3.77 6.11 6.85
CA PRO A 51 4.54 6.28 8.10
C PRO A 51 5.64 5.25 8.28
N GLU A 52 5.46 4.02 7.78
CA GLU A 52 6.43 2.95 7.91
C GLU A 52 7.37 2.85 6.70
N TYR A 53 7.35 3.84 5.83
CA TYR A 53 8.16 3.83 4.62
C TYR A 53 9.63 3.52 4.89
N GLU A 54 10.22 4.20 5.85
CA GLU A 54 11.66 4.05 6.12
C GLU A 54 12.04 2.63 6.53
N MET A 55 11.14 1.95 7.22
CA MET A 55 11.38 0.58 7.62
C MET A 55 11.01 -0.39 6.49
N LEU A 56 9.85 -0.20 5.88
CA LEU A 56 9.34 -1.13 4.87
C LEU A 56 10.20 -1.16 3.62
N HIS A 57 10.68 0.00 3.14
CA HIS A 57 11.39 0.03 1.87
C HIS A 57 12.73 -0.72 1.90
N THR A 58 13.22 -1.08 3.08
CA THR A 58 14.45 -1.86 3.20
C THR A 58 14.19 -3.36 3.10
N GLN A 59 12.93 -3.78 3.10
CA GLN A 59 12.57 -5.19 3.04
C GLN A 59 12.40 -5.65 1.60
N SER A 60 12.33 -6.97 1.41
CA SER A 60 12.09 -7.52 0.07
C SER A 60 10.66 -7.22 -0.39
N LYS A 61 10.45 -7.27 -1.71
CA LYS A 61 9.13 -7.07 -2.28
C LYS A 61 8.11 -8.04 -1.67
N ASP A 62 8.48 -9.31 -1.59
CA ASP A 62 7.56 -10.32 -1.07
C ASP A 62 7.20 -10.07 0.38
N TYR A 63 8.18 -9.66 1.18
CA TYR A 63 7.91 -9.31 2.58
C TYR A 63 6.92 -8.16 2.67
N ILE A 64 7.16 -7.10 1.90
CA ILE A 64 6.32 -5.89 1.93
C ILE A 64 4.89 -6.24 1.52
N VAL A 65 4.73 -6.96 0.43
CA VAL A 65 3.40 -7.32 -0.08
C VAL A 65 2.67 -8.23 0.90
N ASP A 66 3.35 -9.25 1.42
CA ASP A 66 2.74 -10.17 2.37
C ASP A 66 2.31 -9.44 3.65
N ASP A 67 3.14 -8.52 4.13
CA ASP A 67 2.87 -7.77 5.33
C ASP A 67 1.61 -6.92 5.18
N ILE A 68 1.50 -6.19 4.06
CA ILE A 68 0.36 -5.32 3.82
C ILE A 68 -0.91 -6.15 3.60
N ILE A 69 -0.82 -7.24 2.84
CA ILE A 69 -1.97 -8.11 2.60
C ILE A 69 -2.46 -8.72 3.90
N SER A 70 -1.53 -9.14 4.78
CA SER A 70 -1.91 -9.66 6.09
C SER A 70 -2.70 -8.65 6.90
N LEU A 71 -2.26 -7.38 6.87
CA LEU A 71 -2.97 -6.32 7.56
C LEU A 71 -4.37 -6.12 6.95
N MET A 72 -4.47 -6.15 5.62
CA MET A 72 -5.77 -6.04 4.95
C MET A 72 -6.71 -7.15 5.39
N GLU A 73 -6.20 -8.38 5.48
CA GLU A 73 -7.00 -9.52 5.92
C GLU A 73 -7.47 -9.36 7.36
N GLU A 74 -6.60 -8.88 8.24
CA GLU A 74 -6.97 -8.65 9.63
C GLU A 74 -8.07 -7.60 9.75
N MET A 75 -8.11 -6.65 8.84
CA MET A 75 -9.13 -5.60 8.83
C MET A 75 -10.38 -5.99 8.05
N GLY A 76 -10.39 -7.17 7.45
CA GLY A 76 -11.54 -7.63 6.68
C GLY A 76 -11.72 -6.94 5.34
N ILE A 77 -10.65 -6.38 4.77
CA ILE A 77 -10.71 -5.68 3.49
C ILE A 77 -10.41 -6.68 2.38
N GLN A 78 -11.35 -6.79 1.47
CA GLN A 78 -11.23 -7.71 0.34
C GLN A 78 -11.54 -6.99 -0.96
#